data_8a8a91824e1e3a5678ba88a1706be835
#
_entry.id   8a8a91824e1e3a5678ba88a1706be835
#
_cell.length_a   1.000
_cell.length_b   1.000
_cell.length_c   1.000
_cell.angle_alpha   90.00
_cell.angle_beta   90.00
_cell.angle_gamma   90.00
#
_symmetry.space_group_name_H-M   'P 1'
#
loop_
_entity.id
_entity.type
_entity.pdbx_description
1 polymer ?
#
loop_
_entity_poly.entity_id
_entity_poly.type
_entity_poly.pdbx_seq_one_letter_code
_entity_poly.pdbx_strand_id
1 'polypeptide(L)'
;MTMHQTIEYDKNLPAKIRLRDEPVDRVRGKPHWHEEPQLLYVDSGSVQVTVGAQRHQLGSGDALIVNSGEIHSLRSGGAVILSVHFSHAFVRRFEPSGENSDYALEKSSQAYREMTVLLQKLLAIERDNHDEYSTLMKYSLLMKLLRLMLTRCRRQKQFSVYGAGRSERGDAMAVKHYIEVNYRRKIMIAELAELTGCKTGSFTPYFKKLTGKRFTDYVQEVRTRHALEDYLAHDIPVGEAALRNGFCHYNHFTKACHKYYGASPTELKKQRGKAVSLPLEIPA
;
A
#
# COMPACT_ATOMS: atom_id res chain seq x y z
N MET A 1 -20.39 1.04 9.10
CA MET A 1 -19.80 1.95 8.10
C MET A 1 -18.31 1.65 8.04
N THR A 2 -17.80 1.15 6.93
CA THR A 2 -16.39 0.77 6.73
C THR A 2 -15.60 2.02 6.40
N MET A 3 -14.43 2.21 7.00
CA MET A 3 -13.60 3.40 6.79
C MET A 3 -12.35 3.06 5.98
N HIS A 4 -12.00 3.93 5.03
CA HIS A 4 -10.67 3.92 4.41
C HIS A 4 -9.66 4.52 5.38
N GLN A 5 -8.56 3.80 5.64
CA GLN A 5 -7.46 4.30 6.47
C GLN A 5 -6.29 4.70 5.55
N THR A 6 -5.86 5.95 5.64
CA THR A 6 -4.62 6.40 5.00
C THR A 6 -3.43 6.06 5.90
N ILE A 7 -2.39 5.46 5.33
CA ILE A 7 -1.14 5.14 6.04
C ILE A 7 -0.09 6.20 5.70
N GLU A 8 0.41 6.88 6.73
CA GLU A 8 1.54 7.80 6.59
C GLU A 8 2.85 7.05 6.80
N TYR A 9 3.79 7.22 5.87
CA TYR A 9 5.08 6.54 5.88
C TYR A 9 6.18 7.39 6.52
N ASP A 10 7.18 6.72 7.06
CA ASP A 10 8.48 7.33 7.30
C ASP A 10 9.15 7.58 5.93
N LYS A 11 9.74 8.78 5.75
CA LYS A 11 10.35 9.17 4.47
C LYS A 11 11.50 8.26 4.05
N ASN A 12 12.08 7.53 4.99
CA ASN A 12 13.28 6.72 4.79
C ASN A 12 13.00 5.22 4.66
N LEU A 13 11.75 4.77 4.84
CA LEU A 13 11.41 3.34 4.80
C LEU A 13 10.31 3.04 3.76
N PRO A 14 10.38 1.86 3.10
CA PRO A 14 9.37 1.43 2.13
C PRO A 14 8.10 0.89 2.79
N ALA A 15 8.03 0.94 4.12
CA ALA A 15 6.92 0.44 4.92
C ALA A 15 6.74 1.27 6.18
N LYS A 16 5.52 1.32 6.70
CA LYS A 16 5.24 1.81 8.05
C LYS A 16 5.30 0.67 9.03
N ILE A 17 6.19 0.77 10.01
CA ILE A 17 6.31 -0.17 11.11
C ILE A 17 5.60 0.45 12.33
N ARG A 18 4.83 -0.35 13.04
CA ARG A 18 4.16 0.05 14.28
C ARG A 18 4.23 -1.07 15.30
N LEU A 19 4.86 -0.80 16.43
CA LEU A 19 4.80 -1.65 17.61
C LEU A 19 3.73 -1.09 18.55
N ARG A 20 2.87 -1.94 19.07
CA ARG A 20 1.75 -1.56 19.92
C ARG A 20 1.57 -2.54 21.06
N ASP A 21 1.36 -1.99 22.24
CA ASP A 21 0.83 -2.70 23.39
C ASP A 21 -0.67 -2.42 23.47
N GLU A 22 -1.48 -3.44 23.23
CA GLU A 22 -2.93 -3.33 23.15
C GLU A 22 -3.58 -3.98 24.39
N PRO A 23 -4.25 -3.20 25.24
CA PRO A 23 -4.92 -3.75 26.42
C PRO A 23 -6.06 -4.72 26.03
N VAL A 24 -6.50 -5.50 27.04
CA VAL A 24 -7.61 -6.44 26.88
C VAL A 24 -8.88 -5.71 26.46
N ASP A 25 -9.68 -6.36 25.62
CA ASP A 25 -10.97 -5.89 25.09
C ASP A 25 -10.93 -4.59 24.28
N ARG A 26 -9.74 -4.12 23.94
CA ARG A 26 -9.65 -3.01 23.02
C ARG A 26 -10.03 -3.46 21.62
N VAL A 27 -11.22 -3.05 21.16
CA VAL A 27 -11.59 -3.13 19.75
C VAL A 27 -10.89 -1.98 19.03
N ARG A 28 -9.85 -2.31 18.27
CA ARG A 28 -9.20 -1.32 17.43
C ARG A 28 -9.93 -1.17 16.12
N GLY A 29 -10.53 0.00 16.02
CA GLY A 29 -11.14 0.50 14.82
C GLY A 29 -12.47 -0.17 14.48
N LYS A 30 -13.36 0.65 13.94
CA LYS A 30 -14.45 0.14 13.09
C LYS A 30 -13.81 -0.66 11.96
N PRO A 31 -14.47 -1.66 11.37
CA PRO A 31 -13.96 -2.35 10.20
C PRO A 31 -13.43 -1.35 9.17
N HIS A 32 -12.17 -1.48 8.79
CA HIS A 32 -11.47 -0.55 7.91
C HIS A 32 -10.68 -1.30 6.85
N TRP A 33 -10.20 -0.60 5.85
CA TRP A 33 -9.33 -1.11 4.82
C TRP A 33 -8.31 -0.04 4.39
N HIS A 34 -7.21 -0.47 3.83
CA HIS A 34 -6.16 0.38 3.26
C HIS A 34 -5.54 -0.28 2.03
N GLU A 35 -4.77 0.47 1.25
CA GLU A 35 -4.17 -0.03 0.00
C GLU A 35 -2.93 -0.90 0.23
N GLU A 36 -2.33 -0.79 1.38
CA GLU A 36 -1.10 -1.43 1.77
C GLU A 36 -1.33 -2.91 2.13
N PRO A 37 -0.55 -3.86 1.59
CA PRO A 37 -0.46 -5.17 2.21
C PRO A 37 0.17 -5.04 3.58
N GLN A 38 -0.43 -5.69 4.58
CA GLN A 38 -0.04 -5.61 5.99
C GLN A 38 0.40 -6.96 6.51
N LEU A 39 1.55 -6.99 7.19
CA LEU A 39 1.95 -8.10 8.04
C LEU A 39 1.59 -7.77 9.49
N LEU A 40 0.94 -8.70 10.16
CA LEU A 40 0.70 -8.68 11.61
C LEU A 40 1.54 -9.78 12.26
N TYR A 41 2.18 -9.47 13.38
CA TYR A 41 2.90 -10.42 14.22
C TYR A 41 2.56 -10.16 15.69
N VAL A 42 2.18 -11.21 16.41
CA VAL A 42 1.87 -11.16 17.83
C VAL A 42 3.10 -11.61 18.61
N ASP A 43 3.70 -10.71 19.35
CA ASP A 43 4.85 -11.01 20.22
C ASP A 43 4.41 -11.72 21.50
N SER A 44 3.40 -11.15 22.16
CA SER A 44 2.84 -11.71 23.39
C SER A 44 1.35 -11.50 23.47
N GLY A 45 0.67 -12.34 24.26
CA GLY A 45 -0.78 -12.26 24.42
C GLY A 45 -1.54 -12.87 23.24
N SER A 46 -2.75 -12.36 22.98
CA SER A 46 -3.61 -12.85 21.91
C SER A 46 -4.42 -11.75 21.25
N VAL A 47 -4.74 -11.94 19.97
CA VAL A 47 -5.61 -11.03 19.20
C VAL A 47 -6.50 -11.79 18.25
N GLN A 48 -7.78 -11.41 18.19
CA GLN A 48 -8.70 -11.86 17.17
C GLN A 48 -8.67 -10.86 16.00
N VAL A 49 -8.31 -11.33 14.82
CA VAL A 49 -8.33 -10.55 13.58
C VAL A 49 -9.46 -11.05 12.72
N THR A 50 -10.39 -10.18 12.37
CA THR A 50 -11.45 -10.48 11.40
C THR A 50 -11.05 -9.87 10.06
N VAL A 51 -10.95 -10.72 9.02
CA VAL A 51 -10.64 -10.32 7.64
C VAL A 51 -11.79 -10.76 6.75
N GLY A 52 -12.55 -9.80 6.23
CA GLY A 52 -13.81 -10.10 5.55
C GLY A 52 -14.78 -10.85 6.46
N ALA A 53 -15.16 -12.09 6.06
CA ALA A 53 -15.99 -12.97 6.85
C ALA A 53 -15.20 -13.97 7.74
N GLN A 54 -13.87 -14.03 7.59
CA GLN A 54 -13.03 -14.98 8.30
C GLN A 54 -12.53 -14.41 9.63
N ARG A 55 -12.53 -15.23 10.67
CA ARG A 55 -11.95 -14.88 11.98
C ARG A 55 -10.70 -15.70 12.21
N HIS A 56 -9.60 -15.00 12.52
CA HIS A 56 -8.32 -15.58 12.84
C HIS A 56 -8.00 -15.31 14.31
N GLN A 57 -7.77 -16.37 15.09
CA GLN A 57 -7.25 -16.22 16.45
C GLN A 57 -5.72 -16.37 16.39
N LEU A 58 -5.02 -15.31 16.77
CA LEU A 58 -3.56 -15.27 16.80
C LEU A 58 -3.08 -15.21 18.23
N GLY A 59 -2.10 -16.04 18.57
CA GLY A 59 -1.39 -16.05 19.84
C GLY A 59 0.07 -15.61 19.65
N SER A 60 0.83 -15.65 20.74
CA SER A 60 2.27 -15.32 20.74
C SER A 60 3.02 -16.15 19.68
N GLY A 61 3.85 -15.47 18.87
CA GLY A 61 4.59 -16.04 17.76
C GLY A 61 3.81 -16.17 16.45
N ASP A 62 2.50 -15.91 16.45
CA ASP A 62 1.69 -16.00 15.24
C ASP A 62 1.84 -14.77 14.34
N ALA A 63 1.75 -15.03 13.02
CA ALA A 63 1.74 -14.00 12.01
C ALA A 63 0.57 -14.17 11.02
N LEU A 64 0.11 -13.07 10.44
CA LEU A 64 -0.96 -13.02 9.45
C LEU A 64 -0.63 -11.97 8.38
N ILE A 65 -1.01 -12.26 7.13
CA ILE A 65 -1.04 -11.25 6.06
C ILE A 65 -2.49 -10.77 5.88
N VAL A 66 -2.66 -9.45 5.87
CA VAL A 66 -3.89 -8.78 5.41
C VAL A 66 -3.57 -8.16 4.06
N ASN A 67 -4.32 -8.53 3.03
CA ASN A 67 -4.04 -8.07 1.67
C ASN A 67 -4.55 -6.65 1.45
N SER A 68 -3.99 -6.01 0.42
CA SER A 68 -4.45 -4.70 -0.06
C SER A 68 -5.97 -4.67 -0.22
N GLY A 69 -6.62 -3.67 0.37
CA GLY A 69 -8.06 -3.47 0.31
C GLY A 69 -8.89 -4.44 1.15
N GLU A 70 -8.32 -5.37 1.91
CA GLU A 70 -9.10 -6.26 2.77
C GLU A 70 -9.70 -5.52 3.96
N ILE A 71 -11.06 -5.60 4.08
CA ILE A 71 -11.76 -5.08 5.26
C ILE A 71 -11.38 -5.94 6.45
N HIS A 72 -10.80 -5.31 7.46
CA HIS A 72 -10.39 -6.01 8.67
C HIS A 72 -10.61 -5.20 9.93
N SER A 73 -10.63 -5.90 11.04
CA SER A 73 -10.69 -5.31 12.38
C SER A 73 -9.95 -6.21 13.37
N LEU A 74 -9.46 -5.61 14.45
CA LEU A 74 -8.73 -6.31 15.50
C LEU A 74 -9.43 -6.14 16.84
N ARG A 75 -9.54 -7.24 17.59
CA ARG A 75 -9.96 -7.24 19.01
C ARG A 75 -8.81 -7.84 19.83
N SER A 76 -8.23 -7.04 20.70
CA SER A 76 -7.13 -7.48 21.55
C SER A 76 -7.63 -8.27 22.77
N GLY A 77 -6.96 -9.38 23.07
CA GLY A 77 -7.05 -10.11 24.33
C GLY A 77 -5.90 -9.78 25.28
N GLY A 78 -5.32 -8.56 25.18
CA GLY A 78 -4.06 -8.17 25.79
C GLY A 78 -2.89 -8.69 24.97
N ALA A 79 -2.34 -7.87 24.05
CA ALA A 79 -1.32 -8.32 23.13
C ALA A 79 -0.33 -7.22 22.75
N VAL A 80 0.93 -7.61 22.63
CA VAL A 80 1.94 -6.80 21.94
C VAL A 80 1.99 -7.22 20.47
N ILE A 81 1.72 -6.26 19.58
CA ILE A 81 1.55 -6.51 18.15
C ILE A 81 2.51 -5.64 17.35
N LEU A 82 3.31 -6.28 16.51
CA LEU A 82 4.06 -5.61 15.45
C LEU A 82 3.23 -5.62 14.17
N SER A 83 3.01 -4.46 13.55
CA SER A 83 2.38 -4.34 12.25
C SER A 83 3.29 -3.64 11.25
N VAL A 84 3.41 -4.21 10.06
CA VAL A 84 4.22 -3.69 8.95
C VAL A 84 3.30 -3.47 7.75
N HIS A 85 3.13 -2.22 7.33
CA HIS A 85 2.32 -1.84 6.17
C HIS A 85 3.29 -1.47 5.04
N PHE A 86 3.40 -2.31 4.02
CA PHE A 86 4.25 -2.02 2.87
C PHE A 86 3.59 -0.99 1.96
N SER A 87 4.37 0.03 1.56
CA SER A 87 3.89 0.99 0.57
C SER A 87 3.41 0.26 -0.69
N HIS A 88 2.16 0.43 -1.06
CA HIS A 88 1.58 -0.19 -2.25
C HIS A 88 2.36 0.21 -3.51
N ALA A 89 2.73 1.49 -3.65
CA ALA A 89 3.55 1.96 -4.75
C ALA A 89 4.94 1.30 -4.79
N PHE A 90 5.50 0.97 -3.62
CA PHE A 90 6.79 0.30 -3.53
C PHE A 90 6.69 -1.19 -3.92
N VAL A 91 5.69 -1.91 -3.40
CA VAL A 91 5.44 -3.32 -3.74
C VAL A 91 5.26 -3.51 -5.24
N ARG A 92 4.49 -2.64 -5.88
CA ARG A 92 4.22 -2.68 -7.32
C ARG A 92 5.44 -2.56 -8.23
N ARG A 93 6.56 -2.03 -7.75
CA ARG A 93 7.82 -2.00 -8.52
C ARG A 93 8.40 -3.39 -8.77
N PHE A 94 8.03 -4.36 -7.94
CA PHE A 94 8.53 -5.74 -8.00
C PHE A 94 7.47 -6.74 -8.45
N GLU A 95 6.24 -6.29 -8.64
CA GLU A 95 5.18 -7.13 -9.22
C GLU A 95 5.25 -7.07 -10.74
N PRO A 96 5.06 -8.21 -11.44
CA PRO A 96 4.90 -8.20 -12.88
C PRO A 96 3.73 -7.29 -13.29
N SER A 97 3.84 -6.67 -14.44
CA SER A 97 2.93 -5.65 -14.95
C SER A 97 1.45 -6.03 -14.79
N GLY A 98 0.73 -5.24 -14.01
CA GLY A 98 -0.73 -5.19 -14.00
C GLY A 98 -1.46 -6.13 -13.04
N GLU A 99 -0.79 -7.04 -12.35
CA GLU A 99 -1.45 -7.97 -11.44
C GLU A 99 -1.45 -7.46 -9.99
N ASN A 100 -2.63 -7.30 -9.40
CA ASN A 100 -2.77 -7.21 -7.94
C ASN A 100 -2.67 -8.61 -7.38
N SER A 101 -1.55 -8.95 -6.76
CA SER A 101 -1.37 -10.25 -6.12
C SER A 101 -2.04 -10.25 -4.74
N ASP A 102 -2.74 -11.34 -4.43
CA ASP A 102 -3.09 -11.68 -3.06
C ASP A 102 -1.96 -12.54 -2.47
N TYR A 103 -1.74 -12.41 -1.18
CA TYR A 103 -0.72 -13.16 -0.44
C TYR A 103 -1.39 -14.02 0.61
N ALA A 104 -0.91 -15.23 0.80
CA ALA A 104 -1.37 -16.11 1.86
C ALA A 104 -0.18 -16.71 2.61
N LEU A 105 -0.30 -16.75 3.92
CA LEU A 105 0.73 -17.25 4.81
C LEU A 105 0.18 -18.46 5.58
N GLU A 106 0.59 -19.65 5.17
CA GLU A 106 0.15 -20.91 5.77
C GLU A 106 1.08 -21.31 6.93
N LYS A 107 0.52 -21.53 8.13
CA LYS A 107 1.30 -21.85 9.35
C LYS A 107 2.26 -23.04 9.19
N SER A 108 1.91 -24.04 8.40
CA SER A 108 2.74 -25.20 8.12
C SER A 108 3.90 -24.95 7.16
N SER A 109 3.88 -23.83 6.44
CA SER A 109 4.82 -23.56 5.36
C SER A 109 6.22 -23.16 5.87
N GLN A 110 7.24 -23.41 5.04
CA GLN A 110 8.59 -22.91 5.27
C GLN A 110 8.61 -21.37 5.28
N ALA A 111 7.80 -20.74 4.41
CA ALA A 111 7.67 -19.28 4.33
C ALA A 111 7.18 -18.67 5.64
N TYR A 112 6.25 -19.35 6.34
CA TYR A 112 5.76 -18.91 7.65
C TYR A 112 6.91 -18.85 8.68
N ARG A 113 7.69 -19.93 8.79
CA ARG A 113 8.82 -20.00 9.73
C ARG A 113 9.87 -18.93 9.44
N GLU A 114 10.23 -18.74 8.17
CA GLU A 114 11.19 -17.69 7.77
C GLU A 114 10.64 -16.28 8.06
N MET A 115 9.37 -16.06 7.80
CA MET A 115 8.72 -14.75 8.01
C MET A 115 8.63 -14.39 9.49
N THR A 116 8.24 -15.32 10.36
CA THR A 116 8.16 -15.07 11.80
C THR A 116 9.54 -14.76 12.39
N VAL A 117 10.60 -15.46 11.96
CA VAL A 117 11.98 -15.14 12.38
C VAL A 117 12.40 -13.72 11.96
N LEU A 118 12.05 -13.28 10.73
CA LEU A 118 12.37 -11.93 10.28
C LEU A 118 11.57 -10.87 11.05
N LEU A 119 10.30 -11.15 11.35
CA LEU A 119 9.45 -10.26 12.15
C LEU A 119 9.93 -10.13 13.59
N GLN A 120 10.42 -11.23 14.21
CA GLN A 120 11.06 -11.20 15.52
C GLN A 120 12.31 -10.31 15.53
N LYS A 121 13.17 -10.43 14.50
CA LYS A 121 14.36 -9.58 14.37
C LYS A 121 13.99 -8.11 14.20
N LEU A 122 12.94 -7.83 13.40
CA LEU A 122 12.45 -6.47 13.21
C LEU A 122 11.89 -5.89 14.51
N LEU A 123 11.15 -6.71 15.27
CA LEU A 123 10.62 -6.34 16.59
C LEU A 123 11.74 -6.00 17.58
N ALA A 124 12.81 -6.79 17.60
CA ALA A 124 13.97 -6.52 18.47
C ALA A 124 14.58 -5.14 18.17
N ILE A 125 14.74 -4.80 16.87
CA ILE A 125 15.25 -3.47 16.47
C ILE A 125 14.26 -2.35 16.83
N GLU A 126 12.94 -2.59 16.72
CA GLU A 126 11.94 -1.58 17.12
C GLU A 126 11.92 -1.30 18.61
N ARG A 127 12.28 -2.29 19.44
CA ARG A 127 12.41 -2.13 20.90
C ARG A 127 13.72 -1.44 21.30
N ASP A 128 14.77 -1.71 20.59
CA ASP A 128 16.16 -1.35 20.94
C ASP A 128 16.69 -0.18 20.09
N ASN A 129 15.83 0.74 19.73
CA ASN A 129 15.98 1.78 18.71
C ASN A 129 17.09 2.83 18.98
N HIS A 130 18.26 2.40 19.46
CA HIS A 130 19.34 3.30 19.87
C HIS A 130 20.59 3.27 18.96
N ASP A 131 20.56 2.43 17.89
CA ASP A 131 21.70 2.30 16.97
C ASP A 131 21.54 3.20 15.74
N GLU A 132 22.61 3.93 15.39
CA GLU A 132 22.73 4.77 14.19
C GLU A 132 22.37 4.00 12.89
N TYR A 133 22.67 2.69 12.86
CA TYR A 133 22.41 1.80 11.71
C TYR A 133 21.04 1.11 11.77
N SER A 134 20.22 1.38 12.76
CA SER A 134 18.90 0.73 12.92
C SER A 134 18.01 0.87 11.68
N THR A 135 18.02 2.02 11.02
CA THR A 135 17.28 2.26 9.77
C THR A 135 17.76 1.35 8.63
N LEU A 136 19.07 1.15 8.48
CA LEU A 136 19.63 0.25 7.47
C LEU A 136 19.25 -1.21 7.74
N MET A 137 19.31 -1.63 9.00
CA MET A 137 18.90 -2.97 9.41
C MET A 137 17.39 -3.20 9.16
N LYS A 138 16.53 -2.23 9.52
CA LYS A 138 15.09 -2.27 9.21
C LYS A 138 14.86 -2.40 7.71
N TYR A 139 15.56 -1.61 6.90
CA TYR A 139 15.44 -1.68 5.44
C TYR A 139 15.80 -3.07 4.90
N SER A 140 16.91 -3.65 5.37
CA SER A 140 17.33 -5.01 4.98
C SER A 140 16.27 -6.07 5.34
N LEU A 141 15.69 -6.01 6.54
CA LEU A 141 14.65 -6.94 6.97
C LEU A 141 13.35 -6.76 6.18
N LEU A 142 12.93 -5.52 5.92
CA LEU A 142 11.76 -5.22 5.09
C LEU A 142 11.92 -5.77 3.68
N MET A 143 13.11 -5.67 3.08
CA MET A 143 13.38 -6.25 1.76
C MET A 143 13.29 -7.78 1.76
N LYS A 144 13.80 -8.44 2.81
CA LYS A 144 13.69 -9.90 2.96
C LYS A 144 12.23 -10.34 3.14
N LEU A 145 11.45 -9.62 3.97
CA LEU A 145 10.01 -9.87 4.15
C LEU A 145 9.25 -9.70 2.83
N LEU A 146 9.48 -8.60 2.12
CA LEU A 146 8.87 -8.35 0.82
C LEU A 146 9.21 -9.44 -0.20
N ARG A 147 10.48 -9.87 -0.27
CA ARG A 147 10.88 -10.98 -1.14
C ARG A 147 10.11 -12.27 -0.83
N LEU A 148 9.96 -12.63 0.45
CA LEU A 148 9.18 -13.80 0.84
C LEU A 148 7.71 -13.68 0.43
N MET A 149 7.10 -12.53 0.65
CA MET A 149 5.72 -12.26 0.20
C MET A 149 5.57 -12.47 -1.30
N LEU A 150 6.45 -11.84 -2.10
CA LEU A 150 6.36 -11.87 -3.56
C LEU A 150 6.66 -13.24 -4.18
N THR A 151 7.56 -14.03 -3.55
CA THR A 151 8.04 -15.28 -4.16
C THR A 151 7.39 -16.54 -3.60
N ARG A 152 6.95 -16.54 -2.34
CA ARG A 152 6.48 -17.76 -1.66
C ARG A 152 5.07 -17.67 -1.07
N CYS A 153 4.56 -16.44 -0.86
CA CYS A 153 3.22 -16.24 -0.34
C CYS A 153 2.24 -15.78 -1.43
N ARG A 154 2.71 -15.50 -2.62
CA ARG A 154 1.91 -15.01 -3.73
C ARG A 154 0.91 -16.06 -4.18
N ARG A 155 -0.36 -15.66 -4.29
CA ARG A 155 -1.43 -16.43 -4.94
C ARG A 155 -1.91 -15.66 -6.16
N GLN A 156 -2.10 -16.35 -7.28
CA GLN A 156 -2.83 -15.75 -8.39
C GLN A 156 -4.24 -15.41 -7.93
N LYS A 157 -4.60 -14.14 -8.06
CA LYS A 157 -5.97 -13.73 -7.81
C LYS A 157 -6.85 -14.38 -8.87
N GLN A 158 -7.62 -15.39 -8.50
CA GLN A 158 -8.73 -15.80 -9.34
C GLN A 158 -9.72 -14.64 -9.33
N PHE A 159 -9.68 -13.81 -10.36
CA PHE A 159 -10.76 -12.88 -10.64
C PHE A 159 -12.00 -13.71 -10.97
N SER A 160 -12.81 -14.01 -9.96
CA SER A 160 -14.19 -14.38 -10.17
C SER A 160 -14.91 -13.13 -10.67
N VAL A 161 -14.91 -12.96 -11.98
CA VAL A 161 -15.58 -11.84 -12.66
C VAL A 161 -17.10 -11.90 -12.46
N TYR A 162 -17.62 -13.07 -12.09
CA TYR A 162 -19.05 -13.30 -11.85
C TYR A 162 -19.25 -14.34 -10.75
N GLY A 163 -19.64 -13.90 -9.55
CA GLY A 163 -20.11 -14.84 -8.53
C GLY A 163 -20.40 -14.21 -7.18
N ALA A 164 -21.66 -14.10 -6.85
CA ALA A 164 -22.29 -14.01 -5.53
C ALA A 164 -21.65 -13.06 -4.50
N GLY A 165 -22.20 -11.87 -4.38
CA GLY A 165 -21.94 -10.94 -3.30
C GLY A 165 -21.10 -9.74 -3.73
N ARG A 166 -21.70 -8.81 -4.49
CA ARG A 166 -21.13 -7.48 -4.71
C ARG A 166 -20.79 -6.85 -3.37
N SER A 167 -19.54 -6.73 -3.06
CA SER A 167 -19.08 -5.97 -1.90
C SER A 167 -18.51 -4.63 -2.36
N GLU A 168 -18.79 -3.56 -1.64
CA GLU A 168 -18.19 -2.23 -1.87
C GLU A 168 -16.66 -2.30 -2.01
N ARG A 169 -16.04 -3.27 -1.36
CA ARG A 169 -14.62 -3.59 -1.44
C ARG A 169 -14.20 -4.10 -2.82
N GLY A 170 -14.91 -5.11 -3.35
CA GLY A 170 -14.62 -5.67 -4.68
C GLY A 170 -14.73 -4.58 -5.75
N ASP A 171 -15.76 -3.75 -5.65
CA ASP A 171 -15.98 -2.63 -6.53
C ASP A 171 -14.86 -1.58 -6.42
N ALA A 172 -14.43 -1.22 -5.20
CA ALA A 172 -13.34 -0.27 -4.98
C ALA A 172 -12.03 -0.75 -5.60
N MET A 173 -11.69 -2.01 -5.41
CA MET A 173 -10.46 -2.61 -5.97
C MET A 173 -10.52 -2.71 -7.49
N ALA A 174 -11.64 -3.18 -8.05
CA ALA A 174 -11.83 -3.30 -9.48
C ALA A 174 -11.72 -1.94 -10.18
N VAL A 175 -12.35 -0.90 -9.62
CA VAL A 175 -12.31 0.45 -10.17
C VAL A 175 -10.91 1.05 -10.08
N LYS A 176 -10.22 0.89 -8.95
CA LYS A 176 -8.85 1.38 -8.79
C LYS A 176 -7.90 0.69 -9.76
N HIS A 177 -7.99 -0.63 -9.87
CA HIS A 177 -7.20 -1.40 -10.84
C HIS A 177 -7.48 -0.95 -12.27
N TYR A 178 -8.76 -0.79 -12.63
CA TYR A 178 -9.12 -0.32 -13.96
C TYR A 178 -8.50 1.06 -14.27
N ILE A 179 -8.51 1.99 -13.31
CA ILE A 179 -7.90 3.31 -13.46
C ILE A 179 -6.38 3.17 -13.61
N GLU A 180 -5.71 2.35 -12.80
CA GLU A 180 -4.26 2.11 -12.85
C GLU A 180 -3.79 1.54 -14.20
N VAL A 181 -4.59 0.71 -14.85
CA VAL A 181 -4.26 0.14 -16.17
C VAL A 181 -4.57 1.12 -17.29
N ASN A 182 -5.61 1.95 -17.14
CA ASN A 182 -6.16 2.76 -18.22
C ASN A 182 -5.90 4.28 -18.07
N TYR A 183 -5.17 4.74 -17.05
CA TYR A 183 -5.01 6.17 -16.70
C TYR A 183 -4.48 7.04 -17.84
N ARG A 184 -3.71 6.47 -18.77
CA ARG A 184 -3.11 7.19 -19.91
C ARG A 184 -4.17 7.71 -20.89
N ARG A 185 -5.28 7.00 -21.03
CA ARG A 185 -6.39 7.37 -21.89
C ARG A 185 -7.50 8.10 -21.13
N LYS A 186 -8.45 8.65 -21.87
CA LYS A 186 -9.70 9.14 -21.27
C LYS A 186 -10.52 7.95 -20.76
N ILE A 187 -10.83 7.94 -19.47
CA ILE A 187 -11.68 6.93 -18.83
C ILE A 187 -13.10 7.51 -18.75
N MET A 188 -14.07 6.78 -19.29
CA MET A 188 -15.48 7.19 -19.22
C MET A 188 -16.13 6.66 -17.96
N ILE A 189 -16.96 7.48 -17.30
CA ILE A 189 -17.70 7.05 -16.09
C ILE A 189 -18.58 5.83 -16.38
N ALA A 190 -19.11 5.73 -17.62
CA ALA A 190 -19.92 4.59 -18.03
C ALA A 190 -19.17 3.23 -17.93
N GLU A 191 -17.89 3.18 -18.30
CA GLU A 191 -17.06 1.99 -18.21
C GLU A 191 -16.93 1.50 -16.75
N LEU A 192 -16.75 2.43 -15.83
CA LEU A 192 -16.61 2.12 -14.41
C LEU A 192 -17.95 1.80 -13.74
N ALA A 193 -19.03 2.43 -14.21
CA ALA A 193 -20.39 2.14 -13.78
C ALA A 193 -20.80 0.71 -14.19
N GLU A 194 -20.45 0.29 -15.39
CA GLU A 194 -20.64 -1.08 -15.87
C GLU A 194 -19.83 -2.08 -15.04
N LEU A 195 -18.56 -1.79 -14.80
CA LEU A 195 -17.65 -2.63 -13.97
C LEU A 195 -18.23 -2.88 -12.57
N THR A 196 -18.84 -1.86 -11.96
CA THR A 196 -19.44 -1.94 -10.62
C THR A 196 -20.93 -2.26 -10.64
N GLY A 197 -21.55 -2.36 -11.83
CA GLY A 197 -22.99 -2.51 -12.03
C GLY A 197 -23.84 -1.40 -11.39
N CYS A 198 -23.23 -0.24 -11.23
CA CYS A 198 -23.88 0.96 -10.74
C CYS A 198 -24.51 1.71 -11.93
N LYS A 199 -25.58 2.49 -11.70
CA LYS A 199 -26.10 3.40 -12.73
C LYS A 199 -25.07 4.51 -12.95
N THR A 200 -24.83 4.89 -14.22
CA THR A 200 -23.85 5.93 -14.60
C THR A 200 -24.05 7.24 -13.82
N GLY A 201 -25.30 7.68 -13.66
CA GLY A 201 -25.63 8.91 -12.90
C GLY A 201 -25.33 8.83 -11.39
N SER A 202 -25.26 7.62 -10.83
CA SER A 202 -24.97 7.38 -9.41
C SER A 202 -23.50 7.04 -9.14
N PHE A 203 -22.69 6.85 -10.18
CA PHE A 203 -21.31 6.39 -10.03
C PHE A 203 -20.41 7.40 -9.30
N THR A 204 -20.52 8.70 -9.61
CA THR A 204 -19.65 9.72 -9.01
C THR A 204 -19.75 9.78 -7.47
N PRO A 205 -20.96 9.86 -6.86
CA PRO A 205 -21.07 9.77 -5.41
C PRO A 205 -20.67 8.39 -4.85
N TYR A 206 -20.95 7.32 -5.60
CA TYR A 206 -20.54 5.98 -5.24
C TYR A 206 -19.01 5.84 -5.20
N PHE A 207 -18.31 6.31 -6.23
CA PHE A 207 -16.86 6.35 -6.28
C PHE A 207 -16.25 7.11 -5.10
N LYS A 208 -16.82 8.30 -4.77
CA LYS A 208 -16.37 9.08 -3.61
C LYS A 208 -16.56 8.33 -2.30
N LYS A 209 -17.66 7.57 -2.15
CA LYS A 209 -17.91 6.70 -1.00
C LYS A 209 -16.84 5.59 -0.91
N LEU A 210 -16.49 4.97 -2.05
CA LEU A 210 -15.52 3.87 -2.13
C LEU A 210 -14.08 4.31 -1.86
N THR A 211 -13.68 5.50 -2.36
CA THR A 211 -12.26 5.91 -2.41
C THR A 211 -11.93 7.09 -1.50
N GLY A 212 -12.95 7.78 -0.98
CA GLY A 212 -12.79 9.03 -0.24
C GLY A 212 -12.51 10.26 -1.12
N LYS A 213 -12.25 10.07 -2.42
CA LYS A 213 -11.85 11.13 -3.37
C LYS A 213 -12.85 11.26 -4.53
N ARG A 214 -12.88 12.43 -5.18
CA ARG A 214 -13.59 12.56 -6.45
C ARG A 214 -12.88 11.77 -7.55
N PHE A 215 -13.62 11.22 -8.50
CA PHE A 215 -13.07 10.45 -9.61
C PHE A 215 -11.98 11.21 -10.39
N THR A 216 -12.24 12.47 -10.75
CA THR A 216 -11.29 13.32 -11.47
C THR A 216 -10.00 13.57 -10.69
N ASP A 217 -10.12 13.79 -9.38
CA ASP A 217 -8.95 13.98 -8.51
C ASP A 217 -8.12 12.69 -8.39
N TYR A 218 -8.79 11.55 -8.28
CA TYR A 218 -8.10 10.25 -8.20
C TYR A 218 -7.33 9.93 -9.49
N VAL A 219 -7.95 10.09 -10.66
CA VAL A 219 -7.29 9.90 -11.96
C VAL A 219 -6.13 10.88 -12.14
N GLN A 220 -6.30 12.14 -11.74
CA GLN A 220 -5.24 13.14 -11.82
C GLN A 220 -4.05 12.77 -10.93
N GLU A 221 -4.31 12.29 -9.71
CA GLU A 221 -3.27 11.83 -8.77
C GLU A 221 -2.48 10.65 -9.33
N VAL A 222 -3.16 9.64 -9.88
CA VAL A 222 -2.53 8.48 -10.54
C VAL A 222 -1.64 8.94 -11.71
N ARG A 223 -2.15 9.79 -12.60
CA ARG A 223 -1.37 10.36 -13.70
C ARG A 223 -0.15 11.13 -13.21
N THR A 224 -0.32 11.94 -12.16
CA THR A 224 0.77 12.77 -11.61
C THR A 224 1.87 11.90 -11.05
N ARG A 225 1.53 10.84 -10.34
CA ARG A 225 2.49 9.89 -9.79
C ARG A 225 3.33 9.23 -10.90
N HIS A 226 2.66 8.66 -11.89
CA HIS A 226 3.37 7.99 -13.00
C HIS A 226 4.19 8.96 -13.85
N ALA A 227 3.69 10.17 -14.12
CA ALA A 227 4.45 11.18 -14.87
C ALA A 227 5.69 11.65 -14.08
N LEU A 228 5.57 11.80 -12.77
CA LEU A 228 6.70 12.16 -11.92
C LEU A 228 7.71 11.01 -11.83
N GLU A 229 7.30 9.77 -11.69
CA GLU A 229 8.15 8.59 -11.72
C GLU A 229 8.92 8.50 -13.04
N ASP A 230 8.25 8.64 -14.19
CA ASP A 230 8.90 8.67 -15.51
C ASP A 230 9.93 9.80 -15.62
N TYR A 231 9.56 11.01 -15.20
CA TYR A 231 10.45 12.18 -15.26
C TYR A 231 11.68 12.04 -14.35
N LEU A 232 11.53 11.40 -13.20
CA LEU A 232 12.63 11.18 -12.25
C LEU A 232 13.52 9.99 -12.61
N ALA A 233 12.97 8.98 -13.30
CA ALA A 233 13.68 7.77 -13.65
C ALA A 233 14.39 7.85 -15.01
N HIS A 234 13.87 8.66 -15.92
CA HIS A 234 14.37 8.77 -17.28
C HIS A 234 14.81 10.21 -17.58
N ASP A 235 15.78 10.36 -18.49
CA ASP A 235 16.20 11.67 -18.94
C ASP A 235 15.33 12.17 -20.10
N ILE A 236 14.06 12.45 -19.78
CA ILE A 236 13.07 12.95 -20.73
C ILE A 236 12.58 14.33 -20.32
N PRO A 237 12.14 15.18 -21.28
CA PRO A 237 11.54 16.47 -20.97
C PRO A 237 10.27 16.34 -20.12
N VAL A 238 10.01 17.34 -19.24
CA VAL A 238 8.80 17.39 -18.40
C VAL A 238 7.52 17.26 -19.22
N GLY A 239 7.48 17.91 -20.41
CA GLY A 239 6.35 17.83 -21.32
C GLY A 239 6.10 16.43 -21.86
N GLU A 240 7.16 15.70 -22.17
CA GLU A 240 7.08 14.34 -22.64
C GLU A 240 6.59 13.39 -21.56
N ALA A 241 7.11 13.50 -20.34
CA ALA A 241 6.62 12.73 -19.19
C ALA A 241 5.14 12.98 -18.94
N ALA A 242 4.68 14.23 -19.04
CA ALA A 242 3.28 14.60 -18.92
C ALA A 242 2.41 13.91 -19.99
N LEU A 243 2.79 14.02 -21.26
CA LEU A 243 2.02 13.48 -22.39
C LEU A 243 1.95 11.94 -22.34
N ARG A 244 3.06 11.27 -22.07
CA ARG A 244 3.11 9.80 -21.93
C ARG A 244 2.17 9.27 -20.85
N ASN A 245 1.88 10.10 -19.85
CA ASN A 245 1.06 9.72 -18.71
C ASN A 245 -0.34 10.36 -18.70
N GLY A 246 -0.83 10.76 -19.88
CA GLY A 246 -2.23 11.13 -20.11
C GLY A 246 -2.61 12.57 -19.73
N PHE A 247 -1.61 13.47 -19.55
CA PHE A 247 -1.87 14.91 -19.50
C PHE A 247 -1.92 15.50 -20.91
N CYS A 248 -2.87 16.39 -21.17
CA CYS A 248 -2.93 17.11 -22.45
C CYS A 248 -1.84 18.19 -22.60
N HIS A 249 -1.42 18.78 -21.46
CA HIS A 249 -0.43 19.85 -21.42
C HIS A 249 0.44 19.74 -20.16
N TYR A 250 1.72 20.07 -20.27
CA TYR A 250 2.67 20.01 -19.14
C TYR A 250 2.28 20.93 -17.97
N ASN A 251 1.58 22.05 -18.25
CA ASN A 251 1.09 22.96 -17.20
C ASN A 251 0.11 22.26 -16.23
N HIS A 252 -0.71 21.33 -16.73
CA HIS A 252 -1.63 20.59 -15.88
C HIS A 252 -0.87 19.61 -14.98
N PHE A 253 0.19 18.98 -15.50
CA PHE A 253 1.09 18.14 -14.71
C PHE A 253 1.83 18.95 -13.64
N THR A 254 2.39 20.11 -13.98
CA THR A 254 3.07 20.99 -13.03
C THR A 254 2.13 21.44 -11.90
N LYS A 255 0.91 21.89 -12.24
CA LYS A 255 -0.10 22.25 -11.22
C LYS A 255 -0.49 21.07 -10.34
N ALA A 256 -0.59 19.88 -10.92
CA ALA A 256 -0.90 18.67 -10.18
C ALA A 256 0.26 18.27 -9.26
N CYS A 257 1.52 18.42 -9.67
CA CYS A 257 2.68 18.22 -8.80
C CYS A 257 2.65 19.16 -7.60
N HIS A 258 2.39 20.45 -7.81
CA HIS A 258 2.24 21.39 -6.68
C HIS A 258 1.09 20.95 -5.73
N LYS A 259 -0.04 20.52 -6.29
CA LYS A 259 -1.20 20.07 -5.49
C LYS A 259 -0.88 18.84 -4.63
N TYR A 260 -0.18 17.84 -5.18
CA TYR A 260 0.01 16.53 -4.51
C TYR A 260 1.37 16.38 -3.83
N TYR A 261 2.40 17.11 -4.29
CA TYR A 261 3.78 16.98 -3.81
C TYR A 261 4.39 18.30 -3.28
N GLY A 262 3.64 19.40 -3.35
CA GLY A 262 4.06 20.70 -2.80
C GLY A 262 5.09 21.47 -3.64
N ALA A 263 5.58 20.89 -4.77
CA ALA A 263 6.59 21.51 -5.62
C ALA A 263 6.42 21.14 -7.09
N SER A 264 7.09 21.86 -8.00
CA SER A 264 7.12 21.53 -9.42
C SER A 264 7.95 20.26 -9.71
N PRO A 265 7.74 19.57 -10.85
CA PRO A 265 8.56 18.41 -11.22
C PRO A 265 10.06 18.70 -11.22
N THR A 266 10.46 19.87 -11.71
CA THR A 266 11.87 20.29 -11.76
C THR A 266 12.47 20.56 -10.39
N GLU A 267 11.73 21.12 -9.47
CA GLU A 267 12.13 21.29 -8.08
C GLU A 267 12.31 19.95 -7.37
N LEU A 268 11.37 19.03 -7.58
CA LEU A 268 11.43 17.66 -7.03
C LEU A 268 12.65 16.89 -7.58
N LYS A 269 12.98 17.04 -8.88
CA LYS A 269 14.20 16.44 -9.47
C LYS A 269 15.47 17.03 -8.85
N LYS A 270 15.53 18.36 -8.65
CA LYS A 270 16.65 19.03 -7.99
C LYS A 270 16.82 18.61 -6.52
N GLN A 271 15.72 18.47 -5.79
CA GLN A 271 15.75 18.00 -4.39
C GLN A 271 16.29 16.57 -4.30
N ARG A 272 15.89 15.68 -5.21
CA ARG A 272 16.40 14.32 -5.30
C ARG A 272 17.91 14.28 -5.65
N GLY A 273 18.36 15.12 -6.56
CA GLY A 273 19.78 15.25 -6.90
C GLY A 273 20.65 15.75 -5.74
N LYS A 274 20.13 16.67 -4.92
CA LYS A 274 20.82 17.14 -3.70
C LYS A 274 20.89 16.08 -2.60
N ALA A 275 19.88 15.22 -2.47
CA ALA A 275 19.87 14.12 -1.50
C ALA A 275 20.89 13.01 -1.85
N VAL A 276 21.29 12.90 -3.12
CA VAL A 276 22.31 11.95 -3.60
C VAL A 276 23.71 12.57 -3.57
N SER A 277 23.82 13.89 -3.48
CA SER A 277 25.08 14.64 -3.46
C SER A 277 25.56 15.04 -2.06
N LEU A 278 25.09 14.40 -1.00
CA LEU A 278 25.77 14.50 0.30
C LEU A 278 27.11 13.77 0.17
N PRO A 279 28.26 14.49 0.29
CA PRO A 279 29.56 13.84 0.30
C PRO A 279 29.60 12.88 1.48
N LEU A 280 29.98 11.64 1.21
CA LEU A 280 30.51 10.74 2.23
C LEU A 280 31.83 11.34 2.69
N GLU A 281 31.80 12.35 3.54
CA GLU A 281 32.96 12.71 4.35
C GLU A 281 33.12 11.59 5.39
N ILE A 282 34.03 10.67 5.08
CA ILE A 282 34.57 9.74 6.06
C ILE A 282 35.53 10.59 6.91
N PRO A 283 35.23 10.84 8.21
CA PRO A 283 36.21 11.46 9.08
C PRO A 283 37.42 10.53 9.19
N ALA A 284 38.61 11.11 9.07
CA ALA A 284 39.87 10.43 9.19
C ALA A 284 40.09 9.85 10.60
#